data_cb275494fb04a5bce69cb8e2f3acd9ff
#
_entry.id   cb275494fb04a5bce69cb8e2f3acd9ff
#
_cell.length_a   1.000
_cell.length_b   1.000
_cell.length_c   1.000
_cell.angle_alpha   90.00
_cell.angle_beta   90.00
_cell.angle_gamma   90.00
#
_symmetry.space_group_name_H-M   'P 1'
#
loop_
_entity.id
_entity.type
_entity.pdbx_description
1 polymer ?
#
loop_
_entity_poly.entity_id
_entity_poly.type
_entity_poly.pdbx_seq_one_letter_code
_entity_poly.pdbx_strand_id
1 'polypeptide(L)'
;MGPPVGVSMWPMLRNRHDVMMVVPAEGELRRYDVALYCRGEKYVLHRVVGHYVNGSEKGYVICGDNCVMLEYIPREDVLGILRGFYCDGRHIDCETSRGYHAYSKLWVALFPVRKMCKGANAAVRRAGKRVLVACGLRKRDAASKAGRK
;
A
#
# COMPACT_ATOMS: atom_id res chain seq x y z
N MET A 1 11.58 4.82 14.94
CA MET A 1 11.90 5.22 13.55
C MET A 1 12.52 4.06 12.80
N GLY A 2 12.24 3.89 11.52
CA GLY A 2 12.82 2.84 10.70
C GLY A 2 12.49 3.00 9.22
N PRO A 3 13.21 2.29 8.33
CA PRO A 3 12.90 2.31 6.91
C PRO A 3 11.64 1.45 6.61
N PRO A 4 10.79 1.88 5.65
CA PRO A 4 9.70 1.06 5.17
C PRO A 4 10.25 -0.15 4.41
N VAL A 5 9.60 -1.31 4.59
CA VAL A 5 9.91 -2.51 3.81
C VAL A 5 8.73 -2.81 2.90
N GLY A 6 8.99 -2.85 1.60
CA GLY A 6 7.97 -3.06 0.58
C GLY A 6 7.65 -1.83 -0.24
N VAL A 7 6.77 -1.99 -1.22
CA VAL A 7 6.43 -0.96 -2.20
C VAL A 7 4.96 -0.53 -2.15
N SER A 8 4.22 -0.93 -1.12
CA SER A 8 2.78 -0.67 -1.02
C SER A 8 2.46 0.82 -0.88
N MET A 9 3.36 1.60 -0.30
CA MET A 9 3.24 3.05 -0.10
C MET A 9 4.00 3.89 -1.13
N TRP A 10 4.54 3.28 -2.18
CA TRP A 10 5.10 4.03 -3.31
C TRP A 10 3.98 4.79 -4.06
N PRO A 11 4.18 6.03 -4.51
CA PRO A 11 5.41 6.80 -4.57
C PRO A 11 5.73 7.62 -3.31
N MET A 12 4.84 7.68 -2.32
CA MET A 12 5.03 8.49 -1.12
C MET A 12 6.26 8.05 -0.30
N LEU A 13 6.40 6.75 -0.07
CA LEU A 13 7.52 6.16 0.67
C LEU A 13 8.29 5.19 -0.22
N ARG A 14 9.60 5.36 -0.27
CA ARG A 14 10.51 4.51 -1.06
C ARG A 14 11.08 3.40 -0.19
N ASN A 15 10.98 2.18 -0.68
CA ASN A 15 11.46 0.98 0.00
C ASN A 15 12.91 1.10 0.45
N ARG A 16 13.17 0.92 1.74
CA ARG A 16 14.51 0.93 2.39
C ARG A 16 15.33 2.22 2.16
N HIS A 17 14.74 3.25 1.62
CA HIS A 17 15.41 4.51 1.32
C HIS A 17 14.97 5.63 2.26
N ASP A 18 13.67 5.79 2.42
CA ASP A 18 13.11 6.82 3.29
C ASP A 18 13.07 6.32 4.75
N VAL A 19 12.99 7.22 5.71
CA VAL A 19 12.87 6.88 7.13
C VAL A 19 11.54 7.39 7.64
N MET A 20 10.70 6.50 8.15
CA MET A 20 9.37 6.86 8.67
C MET A 20 9.37 7.02 10.19
N MET A 21 8.57 7.98 10.66
CA MET A 21 8.29 8.26 12.06
C MET A 21 6.85 7.88 12.36
N VAL A 22 6.67 6.79 13.07
CA VAL A 22 5.34 6.33 13.52
C VAL A 22 5.24 6.58 15.02
N VAL A 23 4.08 7.08 15.45
CA VAL A 23 3.72 7.27 16.86
C VAL A 23 2.48 6.44 17.17
N PRO A 24 2.22 6.10 18.45
CA PRO A 24 0.96 5.45 18.84
C PRO A 24 -0.24 6.23 18.31
N ALA A 25 -1.31 5.51 17.94
CA ALA A 25 -2.55 6.15 17.51
C ALA A 25 -3.33 6.63 18.74
N GLU A 26 -3.55 7.93 18.83
CA GLU A 26 -4.37 8.54 19.87
C GLU A 26 -5.72 8.97 19.27
N GLY A 27 -6.80 8.33 19.72
CA GLY A 27 -8.15 8.63 19.25
C GLY A 27 -8.47 8.07 17.85
N GLU A 28 -9.37 8.77 17.16
CA GLU A 28 -9.86 8.35 15.84
C GLU A 28 -8.98 8.90 14.72
N LEU A 29 -8.53 8.01 13.84
CA LEU A 29 -7.78 8.40 12.65
C LEU A 29 -8.71 9.11 11.65
N ARG A 30 -8.18 10.14 11.02
CA ARG A 30 -8.88 10.90 9.98
C ARG A 30 -8.67 10.26 8.62
N ARG A 31 -9.57 10.53 7.71
CA ARG A 31 -9.36 10.22 6.30
C ARG A 31 -8.05 10.89 5.83
N TYR A 32 -7.25 10.14 5.11
CA TYR A 32 -5.90 10.47 4.59
C TYR A 32 -4.75 10.20 5.55
N ASP A 33 -4.99 9.93 6.83
CA ASP A 33 -3.95 9.45 7.74
C ASP A 33 -3.36 8.13 7.23
N VAL A 34 -2.15 7.82 7.65
CA VAL A 34 -1.49 6.56 7.30
C VAL A 34 -1.33 5.74 8.56
N ALA A 35 -2.11 4.65 8.65
CA ALA A 35 -2.18 3.76 9.79
C ALA A 35 -1.11 2.67 9.73
N LEU A 36 -0.49 2.38 10.87
CA LEU A 36 0.28 1.17 11.11
C LEU A 36 -0.63 0.15 11.82
N TYR A 37 -0.73 -1.06 11.30
CA TYR A 37 -1.53 -2.14 11.87
C TYR A 37 -0.88 -3.51 11.64
N CYS A 38 -1.35 -4.52 12.37
CA CYS A 38 -0.95 -5.91 12.16
C CYS A 38 -1.83 -6.61 11.12
N ARG A 39 -1.20 -7.34 10.21
CA ARG A 39 -1.85 -8.28 9.29
C ARG A 39 -1.19 -9.64 9.45
N GLY A 40 -1.76 -10.48 10.31
CA GLY A 40 -1.08 -11.69 10.80
C GLY A 40 0.21 -11.31 11.54
N GLU A 41 1.33 -11.85 11.14
CA GLU A 41 2.64 -11.58 11.75
C GLU A 41 3.37 -10.35 11.15
N LYS A 42 2.71 -9.59 10.26
CA LYS A 42 3.36 -8.49 9.54
C LYS A 42 2.77 -7.15 9.92
N TYR A 43 3.65 -6.20 10.21
CA TYR A 43 3.29 -4.80 10.33
C TYR A 43 3.10 -4.18 8.95
N VAL A 44 1.96 -3.55 8.73
CA VAL A 44 1.59 -2.95 7.45
C VAL A 44 1.27 -1.47 7.67
N LEU A 45 1.73 -0.63 6.75
CA LEU A 45 1.48 0.80 6.74
C LEU A 45 0.65 1.14 5.50
N HIS A 46 -0.63 1.54 5.68
CA HIS A 46 -1.53 1.91 4.60
C HIS A 46 -2.35 3.16 4.94
N ARG A 47 -2.86 3.82 3.90
CA ARG A 47 -3.62 5.06 4.02
C ARG A 47 -5.09 4.81 4.32
N VAL A 48 -5.64 5.55 5.27
CA VAL A 48 -7.09 5.60 5.56
C VAL A 48 -7.79 6.34 4.40
N VAL A 49 -8.64 5.62 3.69
CA VAL A 49 -9.43 6.16 2.57
C VAL A 49 -10.89 6.36 2.95
N GLY A 50 -11.33 5.79 4.06
CA GLY A 50 -12.68 5.94 4.59
C GLY A 50 -12.82 5.28 5.97
N HIS A 51 -14.04 5.32 6.49
CA HIS A 51 -14.43 4.67 7.72
C HIS A 51 -15.56 3.71 7.42
N TYR A 52 -15.74 2.69 8.25
CA TYR A 52 -16.89 1.80 8.18
C TYR A 52 -17.50 1.58 9.57
N VAL A 53 -18.78 1.23 9.56
CA VAL A 53 -19.53 0.79 10.72
C VAL A 53 -20.28 -0.47 10.31
N ASN A 54 -20.09 -1.54 11.05
CA ASN A 54 -20.79 -2.81 10.85
C ASN A 54 -21.36 -3.29 12.21
N GLY A 55 -22.65 -2.99 12.45
CA GLY A 55 -23.24 -3.18 13.76
C GLY A 55 -22.55 -2.32 14.83
N SER A 56 -21.98 -2.96 15.84
CA SER A 56 -21.19 -2.31 16.90
C SER A 56 -19.73 -2.07 16.51
N GLU A 57 -19.22 -2.77 15.49
CA GLU A 57 -17.84 -2.65 15.05
C GLU A 57 -17.64 -1.38 14.23
N LYS A 58 -16.61 -0.62 14.59
CA LYS A 58 -16.16 0.59 13.87
C LYS A 58 -14.72 0.40 13.44
N GLY A 59 -14.39 0.86 12.24
CA GLY A 59 -13.04 0.73 11.75
C GLY A 59 -12.74 1.60 10.54
N TYR A 60 -11.63 1.28 9.90
CA TYR A 60 -11.06 2.05 8.81
C TYR A 60 -11.04 1.24 7.52
N VAL A 61 -11.42 1.89 6.44
CA VAL A 61 -11.17 1.39 5.08
C VAL A 61 -9.81 1.93 4.67
N ILE A 62 -8.87 1.04 4.43
CA ILE A 62 -7.48 1.41 4.17
C ILE A 62 -6.97 0.85 2.85
N CYS A 63 -6.00 1.52 2.26
CA CYS A 63 -5.37 1.11 1.02
C CYS A 63 -3.93 1.62 0.94
N GLY A 64 -3.01 0.79 0.48
CA GLY A 64 -1.66 1.24 0.14
C GLY A 64 -1.67 2.18 -1.06
N ASP A 65 -0.81 3.19 -1.06
CA ASP A 65 -0.73 4.15 -2.16
C ASP A 65 -0.40 3.47 -3.50
N ASN A 66 0.34 2.38 -3.50
CA ASN A 66 0.58 1.56 -4.69
C ASN A 66 -0.38 0.36 -4.81
N CYS A 67 -1.43 0.30 -4.04
CA CYS A 67 -2.42 -0.78 -4.06
C CYS A 67 -3.74 -0.32 -4.68
N VAL A 68 -4.62 -1.28 -5.02
CA VAL A 68 -5.99 -1.04 -5.49
C VAL A 68 -7.01 -1.93 -4.78
N MET A 69 -6.55 -2.73 -3.83
CA MET A 69 -7.42 -3.48 -2.95
C MET A 69 -7.66 -2.69 -1.67
N LEU A 70 -8.91 -2.62 -1.26
CA LEU A 70 -9.31 -2.03 0.01
C LEU A 70 -9.25 -3.11 1.08
N GLU A 71 -8.80 -2.72 2.26
CA GLU A 71 -8.79 -3.56 3.46
C GLU A 71 -9.66 -2.89 4.53
N TYR A 72 -10.37 -3.68 5.29
CA TYR A 72 -11.24 -3.23 6.40
C TYR A 72 -10.57 -3.64 7.69
N ILE A 73 -10.17 -2.67 8.49
CA ILE A 73 -9.40 -2.90 9.72
C ILE A 73 -10.18 -2.33 10.90
N PRO A 74 -10.50 -3.15 11.93
CA PRO A 74 -11.07 -2.69 13.18
C PRO A 74 -10.19 -1.62 13.83
N ARG A 75 -10.79 -0.77 14.64
CA ARG A 75 -10.06 0.30 15.35
C ARG A 75 -8.97 -0.22 16.24
N GLU A 76 -9.27 -1.28 16.96
CA GLU A 76 -8.39 -1.94 17.93
C GLU A 76 -7.13 -2.54 17.30
N ASP A 77 -7.15 -2.86 16.01
CA ASP A 77 -6.01 -3.42 15.30
C ASP A 77 -4.98 -2.35 14.87
N VAL A 78 -5.32 -1.08 15.00
CA VAL A 78 -4.42 0.02 14.65
C VAL A 78 -3.45 0.28 15.80
N LEU A 79 -2.17 0.15 15.51
CA LEU A 79 -1.07 0.31 16.46
C LEU A 79 -0.50 1.72 16.48
N GLY A 80 -0.56 2.42 15.36
CA GLY A 80 0.05 3.74 15.26
C GLY A 80 -0.31 4.48 13.98
N ILE A 81 0.17 5.71 13.91
CA ILE A 81 -0.02 6.63 12.80
C ILE A 81 1.34 7.17 12.32
N LEU A 82 1.49 7.32 11.01
CA LEU A 82 2.65 8.00 10.43
C LEU A 82 2.58 9.49 10.74
N ARG A 83 3.51 9.98 11.57
CA ARG A 83 3.61 11.39 11.94
C ARG A 83 4.45 12.19 10.96
N GLY A 84 5.44 11.56 10.38
CA GLY A 84 6.33 12.18 9.40
C GLY A 84 7.30 11.20 8.78
N PHE A 85 8.06 11.65 7.81
CA PHE A 85 9.10 10.85 7.18
C PHE A 85 10.21 11.73 6.59
N TYR A 86 11.38 11.12 6.43
CA TYR A 86 12.52 11.74 5.76
C TYR A 86 12.65 11.20 4.36
N CYS A 87 12.70 12.09 3.38
CA CYS A 87 12.89 11.81 1.97
C CYS A 87 14.05 12.65 1.46
N ASP A 88 15.14 12.02 1.01
CA ASP A 88 16.37 12.69 0.56
C ASP A 88 16.90 13.74 1.57
N GLY A 89 16.88 13.38 2.86
CA GLY A 89 17.33 14.25 3.94
C GLY A 89 16.34 15.36 4.34
N ARG A 90 15.20 15.50 3.65
CA ARG A 90 14.15 16.47 3.99
C ARG A 90 13.10 15.81 4.87
N HIS A 91 12.82 16.45 6.00
CA HIS A 91 11.72 16.04 6.87
C HIS A 91 10.38 16.54 6.31
N ILE A 92 9.41 15.66 6.20
CA ILE A 92 8.03 15.95 5.83
C ILE A 92 7.16 15.57 7.02
N ASP A 93 6.57 16.55 7.64
CA ASP A 93 5.59 16.38 8.72
C ASP A 93 4.21 16.16 8.13
N CYS A 94 3.56 15.04 8.50
CA CYS A 94 2.26 14.67 7.95
C CYS A 94 1.11 15.53 8.46
N GLU A 95 1.30 16.24 9.58
CA GLU A 95 0.25 17.08 10.18
C GLU A 95 0.24 18.50 9.59
N THR A 96 1.42 19.08 9.37
CA THR A 96 1.56 20.49 8.99
C THR A 96 1.87 20.72 7.53
N SER A 97 2.40 19.72 6.82
CA SER A 97 2.81 19.87 5.42
C SER A 97 1.64 19.99 4.45
N ARG A 98 1.46 21.19 3.88
CA ARG A 98 0.46 21.43 2.83
C ARG A 98 0.65 20.55 1.60
N GLY A 99 1.89 20.29 1.21
CA GLY A 99 2.23 19.42 0.08
C GLY A 99 1.81 17.98 0.32
N TYR A 100 2.04 17.46 1.53
CA TYR A 100 1.58 16.13 1.92
C TYR A 100 0.04 16.03 1.90
N HIS A 101 -0.66 17.03 2.41
CA HIS A 101 -2.13 17.05 2.39
C HIS A 101 -2.69 17.11 0.96
N ALA A 102 -2.13 17.97 0.10
CA ALA A 102 -2.53 18.05 -1.30
C ALA A 102 -2.29 16.72 -2.02
N TYR A 103 -1.10 16.11 -1.84
CA TYR A 103 -0.78 14.79 -2.36
C TYR A 103 -1.81 13.75 -1.90
N SER A 104 -2.07 13.65 -0.60
CA SER A 104 -2.95 12.64 -0.02
C SER A 104 -4.37 12.73 -0.57
N LYS A 105 -4.92 13.94 -0.67
CA LYS A 105 -6.26 14.18 -1.23
C LYS A 105 -6.33 13.81 -2.70
N LEU A 106 -5.37 14.27 -3.50
CA LEU A 106 -5.29 13.97 -4.94
C LEU A 106 -5.12 12.47 -5.17
N TRP A 107 -4.23 11.83 -4.40
CA TRP A 107 -3.93 10.40 -4.56
C TRP A 107 -5.14 9.51 -4.26
N VAL A 108 -5.92 9.85 -3.24
CA VAL A 108 -7.17 9.15 -2.91
C VAL A 108 -8.25 9.46 -3.97
N ALA A 109 -8.37 10.69 -4.45
CA ALA A 109 -9.31 11.05 -5.52
C ALA A 109 -9.02 10.29 -6.84
N LEU A 110 -7.74 10.05 -7.15
CA LEU A 110 -7.32 9.30 -8.32
C LEU A 110 -7.46 7.77 -8.17
N PHE A 111 -7.96 7.27 -7.04
CA PHE A 111 -8.10 5.83 -6.80
C PHE A 111 -8.85 5.09 -7.92
N PRO A 112 -10.03 5.54 -8.42
CA PRO A 112 -10.75 4.84 -9.48
C PRO A 112 -9.93 4.77 -10.78
N VAL A 113 -9.24 5.84 -11.14
CA VAL A 113 -8.37 5.88 -12.33
C VAL A 113 -7.21 4.88 -12.18
N ARG A 114 -6.55 4.87 -11.04
CA ARG A 114 -5.45 3.93 -10.75
C ARG A 114 -5.92 2.47 -10.79
N LYS A 115 -7.12 2.21 -10.28
CA LYS A 115 -7.75 0.88 -10.32
C LYS A 115 -7.99 0.43 -11.77
N MET A 116 -8.52 1.31 -12.62
CA MET A 116 -8.71 1.05 -14.04
C MET A 116 -7.38 0.76 -14.75
N CYS A 117 -6.37 1.61 -14.57
CA CYS A 117 -5.06 1.44 -15.20
C CYS A 117 -4.38 0.14 -14.78
N LYS A 118 -4.44 -0.23 -13.49
CA LYS A 118 -3.88 -1.50 -13.02
C LYS A 118 -4.66 -2.70 -13.57
N GLY A 119 -5.98 -2.60 -13.67
CA GLY A 119 -6.83 -3.61 -14.31
C GLY A 119 -6.48 -3.82 -15.78
N ALA A 120 -6.36 -2.74 -16.56
CA ALA A 120 -5.97 -2.78 -17.95
C ALA A 120 -4.57 -3.41 -18.14
N ASN A 121 -3.57 -2.98 -17.37
CA ASN A 121 -2.23 -3.56 -17.41
C ASN A 121 -2.24 -5.06 -17.07
N ALA A 122 -3.05 -5.48 -16.11
CA ALA A 122 -3.17 -6.90 -15.76
C ALA A 122 -3.85 -7.70 -16.90
N ALA A 123 -4.81 -7.11 -17.60
CA ALA A 123 -5.45 -7.73 -18.77
C ALA A 123 -4.47 -7.87 -19.93
N VAL A 124 -3.71 -6.83 -20.27
CA VAL A 124 -2.67 -6.85 -21.30
C VAL A 124 -1.60 -7.90 -20.99
N ARG A 125 -1.12 -7.95 -19.74
CA ARG A 125 -0.14 -8.98 -19.32
C ARG A 125 -0.70 -10.41 -19.42
N ARG A 126 -1.99 -10.60 -19.12
CA ARG A 126 -2.67 -11.92 -19.29
C ARG A 126 -2.81 -12.30 -20.74
N ALA A 127 -3.22 -11.36 -21.59
CA ALA A 127 -3.30 -11.56 -23.05
C ALA A 127 -1.92 -11.89 -23.64
N GLY A 128 -0.89 -11.12 -23.30
CA GLY A 128 0.49 -11.37 -23.74
C GLY A 128 1.01 -12.75 -23.32
N LYS A 129 0.71 -13.19 -22.08
CA LYS A 129 1.06 -14.55 -21.64
C LYS A 129 0.34 -15.64 -22.44
N ARG A 130 -0.95 -15.42 -22.79
CA ARG A 130 -1.71 -16.38 -23.62
C ARG A 130 -1.11 -16.48 -25.02
N VAL A 131 -0.75 -15.36 -25.64
CA VAL A 131 -0.10 -15.32 -26.95
C VAL A 131 1.24 -16.04 -26.91
N LEU A 132 2.10 -15.77 -25.91
CA LEU A 132 3.39 -16.45 -25.75
C LEU A 132 3.25 -17.97 -25.56
N VAL A 133 2.19 -18.41 -24.87
CA VAL A 133 1.89 -19.84 -24.70
C VAL A 133 1.39 -20.45 -26.04
N ALA A 134 0.53 -19.73 -26.75
CA ALA A 134 0.00 -20.17 -28.05
C ALA A 134 1.07 -20.26 -29.12
N CYS A 135 2.04 -19.32 -29.11
CA CYS A 135 3.18 -19.31 -30.04
C CYS A 135 4.31 -20.28 -29.65
N GLY A 136 4.13 -21.11 -28.61
CA GLY A 136 5.16 -22.10 -28.20
C GLY A 136 6.44 -21.50 -27.61
N LEU A 137 6.49 -20.19 -27.38
CA LEU A 137 7.67 -19.46 -26.88
C LEU A 137 7.84 -19.53 -25.35
N ARG A 138 7.02 -20.31 -24.66
CA ARG A 138 7.20 -20.55 -23.24
C ARG A 138 8.35 -21.52 -23.02
N LYS A 139 9.52 -21.04 -22.63
CA LYS A 139 10.65 -21.85 -22.18
C LYS A 139 10.19 -22.85 -21.12
N ARG A 140 10.55 -24.09 -21.33
CA ARG A 140 10.34 -25.24 -20.43
C ARG A 140 11.29 -25.13 -19.23
N ASP A 141 10.96 -24.28 -18.26
CA ASP A 141 11.73 -24.17 -17.01
C ASP A 141 11.34 -25.25 -15.97
N ALA A 142 10.62 -26.29 -16.41
CA ALA A 142 10.16 -27.39 -15.54
C ALA A 142 11.02 -28.66 -15.58
N ALA A 143 12.06 -28.72 -16.41
CA ALA A 143 12.81 -29.98 -16.61
C ALA A 143 14.16 -30.06 -15.90
N SER A 144 14.56 -29.07 -15.10
CA SER A 144 15.88 -29.05 -14.43
C SER A 144 15.91 -29.51 -12.98
N LYS A 145 14.78 -29.96 -12.40
CA LYS A 145 14.74 -30.44 -11.00
C LYS A 145 14.61 -31.96 -10.83
N ALA A 146 14.64 -32.74 -11.89
CA ALA A 146 14.47 -34.19 -11.80
C ALA A 146 15.76 -35.00 -12.08
N GLY A 147 16.91 -34.39 -12.07
CA GLY A 147 18.17 -35.08 -12.42
C GLY A 147 19.33 -34.77 -11.48
N ARG A 148 19.15 -34.95 -10.16
CA ARG A 148 20.27 -35.14 -9.24
C ARG A 148 19.79 -35.95 -8.04
N LYS A 149 19.92 -37.24 -8.21
CA LYS A 149 20.16 -38.19 -7.11
C LYS A 149 21.66 -38.46 -7.05
#